data_a4c5d0786ae6af437d7363eaaa12c3d3
#
_entry.id   a4c5d0786ae6af437d7363eaaa12c3d3
#
_cell.length_a   1.000
_cell.length_b   1.000
_cell.length_c   1.000
_cell.angle_alpha   90.00
_cell.angle_beta   90.00
_cell.angle_gamma   90.00
#
_symmetry.space_group_name_H-M   'P 1'
#
loop_
_entity.id
_entity.type
_entity.pdbx_description
1 polymer ?
#
loop_
_entity_poly.entity_id
_entity_poly.type
_entity_poly.pdbx_seq_one_letter_code
_entity_poly.pdbx_strand_id
1 'polypeptide(L)'
;MHISDNLWIHRQRASFSTLLLLSIMAPSGDSDTKDKIQSSTALASSIETASKSSRSSTNEKEKESPEAIRQRILDQEAEFRASQKPTTNLASFWSWKKSESRRPEDIATQPSVFDNPELAPYFQPTERYENRHRFDPSFKWTWAEEIPLIRKIDWKVTAWSCVAFFALDLDRSNISQANTDNFLDDLGLDTNDYNLGQTVFRISFLLAELPSQLISKKIGPDRWIPAQMVLWSIVSAAQFWLKGRSSFLATRALIGLLQGGFIPDVILYMSYFFKGTELPFRLALFWMANRLTDVISPLLAYGLLRLRGYHGYEGWRWLFLLEGILTLVIGIWSYFQMVPSPTQTKAPWRKKGWFTEHEEKIMVNRILRDDPSKSDMHNRQAITFKLLWESLCDFDLWPIYLIGLTFSMPAGPPDQYLTLTLRQLGFDTFDSNLLSIPCQITCTISMLLITYLSEKLNQRAFMGVVMQVWLLPCVVALYLLPADASRWAAYAVVTVLLSYPSTHAMQVGWCSRNSNTVRTRTVSAALYNMAVQTNSIISSNIYRRDDRPEYRRGNRALIGIASMNIVNYLLVKAYYVWRNKKRDETWDRMSQEERRNYLATTTDKGSKRLDFRFAH
;
A
#
# COMPACT_ATOMS: atom_id res chain seq x y z
N MET A 1 26.25 1.12 19.22
CA MET A 1 25.57 1.89 20.29
C MET A 1 25.19 3.30 19.86
N HIS A 2 25.99 4.01 19.05
CA HIS A 2 25.69 5.40 18.57
C HIS A 2 24.61 5.54 17.47
N ILE A 3 24.27 4.49 16.74
CA ILE A 3 23.33 4.56 15.60
C ILE A 3 21.86 4.54 16.06
N SER A 4 21.55 3.92 17.19
CA SER A 4 20.19 3.86 17.75
C SER A 4 19.72 5.18 18.35
N ASP A 5 20.60 5.94 18.95
CA ASP A 5 20.27 7.20 19.62
C ASP A 5 19.88 8.30 18.61
N ASN A 6 20.49 8.30 17.42
CA ASN A 6 20.20 9.27 16.37
C ASN A 6 18.86 9.03 15.67
N LEU A 7 18.45 7.77 15.48
CA LEU A 7 17.12 7.42 14.96
C LEU A 7 15.99 7.83 15.92
N TRP A 8 16.28 7.79 17.21
CA TRP A 8 15.35 8.16 18.26
C TRP A 8 15.08 9.67 18.32
N ILE A 9 16.12 10.50 18.23
CA ILE A 9 16.00 11.97 18.20
C ILE A 9 15.18 12.45 16.99
N HIS A 10 15.33 11.78 15.86
CA HIS A 10 14.59 12.14 14.65
C HIS A 10 13.08 11.82 14.75
N ARG A 11 12.71 10.73 15.44
CA ARG A 11 11.30 10.37 15.69
C ARG A 11 10.61 11.34 16.67
N GLN A 12 11.34 11.83 17.67
CA GLN A 12 10.80 12.74 18.68
C GLN A 12 10.42 14.10 18.14
N ARG A 13 11.21 14.66 17.21
CA ARG A 13 10.91 15.96 16.60
C ARG A 13 9.62 15.97 15.82
N ALA A 14 9.29 14.85 15.14
CA ALA A 14 8.02 14.73 14.43
C ALA A 14 6.80 14.76 15.36
N SER A 15 6.91 14.13 16.54
CA SER A 15 5.84 14.13 17.56
C SER A 15 5.71 15.47 18.29
N PHE A 16 6.83 16.14 18.58
CA PHE A 16 6.82 17.41 19.31
C PHE A 16 6.25 18.57 18.47
N SER A 17 6.56 18.59 17.17
CA SER A 17 6.00 19.58 16.24
C SER A 17 4.48 19.41 16.05
N THR A 18 3.96 18.21 16.19
CA THR A 18 2.52 17.92 16.08
C THR A 18 1.74 18.40 17.30
N LEU A 19 2.32 18.32 18.49
CA LEU A 19 1.71 18.82 19.72
C LEU A 19 1.70 20.35 19.78
N LEU A 20 2.75 21.00 19.30
CA LEU A 20 2.83 22.47 19.28
C LEU A 20 1.86 23.11 18.27
N LEU A 21 1.61 22.43 17.13
CA LEU A 21 0.69 22.90 16.10
C LEU A 21 -0.79 22.72 16.49
N LEU A 22 -1.11 21.73 17.32
CA LEU A 22 -2.47 21.55 17.86
C LEU A 22 -2.84 22.66 18.88
N SER A 23 -1.86 23.24 19.56
CA SER A 23 -2.06 24.35 20.51
C SER A 23 -2.36 25.70 19.81
N ILE A 24 -1.94 25.87 18.55
CA ILE A 24 -2.03 27.15 17.82
C ILE A 24 -3.30 27.26 16.94
N MET A 25 -3.98 26.15 16.67
CA MET A 25 -5.06 26.09 15.68
C MET A 25 -6.45 25.71 16.22
N ALA A 26 -6.73 25.86 17.51
CA ALA A 26 -8.06 25.58 18.08
C ALA A 26 -8.98 26.82 17.97
N PRO A 27 -10.14 26.76 17.33
CA PRO A 27 -11.13 27.81 17.41
C PRO A 27 -11.73 27.87 18.81
N SER A 28 -11.90 29.09 19.33
CA SER A 28 -12.51 29.39 20.62
C SER A 28 -13.95 28.89 20.70
N GLY A 29 -14.24 27.88 21.51
CA GLY A 29 -15.65 27.54 21.74
C GLY A 29 -15.99 26.25 22.45
N ASP A 30 -15.04 25.38 22.81
CA ASP A 30 -15.38 24.11 23.43
C ASP A 30 -14.76 23.97 24.85
N SER A 31 -15.60 23.61 25.84
CA SER A 31 -15.20 23.54 27.26
C SER A 31 -14.12 22.48 27.52
N ASP A 32 -14.12 21.39 26.77
CA ASP A 32 -13.10 20.32 26.84
C ASP A 32 -11.71 20.77 26.38
N THR A 33 -11.65 21.84 25.58
CA THR A 33 -10.38 22.40 25.09
C THR A 33 -9.74 23.31 26.14
N LYS A 34 -10.55 23.94 26.99
CA LYS A 34 -10.03 24.80 28.08
C LYS A 34 -9.34 24.00 29.17
N ASP A 35 -9.88 22.85 29.54
CA ASP A 35 -9.24 21.98 30.56
C ASP A 35 -7.92 21.38 30.07
N LYS A 36 -7.80 21.10 28.77
CA LYS A 36 -6.54 20.65 28.17
C LYS A 36 -5.49 21.76 28.08
N ILE A 37 -5.91 23.01 27.86
CA ILE A 37 -5.00 24.17 27.83
C ILE A 37 -4.56 24.52 29.24
N GLN A 38 -5.45 24.43 30.23
CA GLN A 38 -5.09 24.66 31.63
C GLN A 38 -4.13 23.58 32.18
N SER A 39 -4.33 22.31 31.81
CA SER A 39 -3.41 21.24 32.21
C SER A 39 -2.04 21.36 31.55
N SER A 40 -1.95 21.86 30.31
CA SER A 40 -0.67 22.10 29.64
C SER A 40 0.06 23.33 30.20
N THR A 41 -0.66 24.37 30.61
CA THR A 41 -0.10 25.56 31.24
C THR A 41 0.35 25.31 32.69
N ALA A 42 -0.39 24.46 33.41
CA ALA A 42 0.00 23.97 34.73
C ALA A 42 1.25 23.07 34.66
N LEU A 43 1.39 22.29 33.58
CA LEU A 43 2.58 21.46 33.36
C LEU A 43 3.82 22.30 33.03
N ALA A 44 3.67 23.38 32.25
CA ALA A 44 4.75 24.32 31.97
C ALA A 44 5.21 25.06 33.22
N SER A 45 4.29 25.46 34.09
CA SER A 45 4.62 26.13 35.36
C SER A 45 5.26 25.19 36.39
N SER A 46 4.88 23.91 36.42
CA SER A 46 5.50 22.88 37.27
C SER A 46 6.92 22.52 36.81
N ILE A 47 7.20 22.59 35.52
CA ILE A 47 8.57 22.42 34.97
C ILE A 47 9.47 23.58 35.39
N GLU A 48 8.96 24.81 35.39
CA GLU A 48 9.71 25.99 35.85
C GLU A 48 9.97 25.97 37.36
N THR A 49 9.02 25.47 38.18
CA THR A 49 9.16 25.32 39.61
C THR A 49 10.08 24.16 39.99
N ALA A 50 10.03 23.04 39.28
CA ALA A 50 10.94 21.91 39.50
C ALA A 50 12.39 22.26 39.16
N SER A 51 12.63 23.15 38.17
CA SER A 51 13.99 23.63 37.84
C SER A 51 14.57 24.60 38.89
N LYS A 52 13.71 25.20 39.72
CA LYS A 52 14.13 26.10 40.80
C LYS A 52 14.38 25.42 42.16
N SER A 53 13.82 24.25 42.41
CA SER A 53 13.96 23.54 43.70
C SER A 53 15.15 22.57 43.77
N SER A 54 15.82 22.26 42.67
CA SER A 54 17.02 21.40 42.67
C SER A 54 18.36 22.14 42.79
N ARG A 55 18.36 23.40 43.19
CA ARG A 55 19.58 24.19 43.45
C ARG A 55 20.06 24.05 44.89
N SER A 56 20.45 22.86 45.31
CA SER A 56 21.45 22.77 46.39
C SER A 56 22.13 21.38 46.36
N SER A 57 23.38 21.43 46.09
CA SER A 57 24.51 20.50 46.31
C SER A 57 25.14 19.82 45.09
N THR A 58 26.34 20.31 44.78
CA THR A 58 27.57 19.63 44.32
C THR A 58 27.59 18.96 42.95
N ASN A 59 28.30 19.59 42.13
CA ASN A 59 29.21 19.28 41.02
C ASN A 59 28.90 20.12 39.79
N GLU A 60 29.75 21.14 39.58
CA GLU A 60 29.87 21.92 38.35
C GLU A 60 30.29 21.00 37.19
N LYS A 61 29.32 20.38 36.56
CA LYS A 61 29.38 20.09 35.13
C LYS A 61 28.78 21.32 34.44
N GLU A 62 29.60 22.02 33.67
CA GLU A 62 29.18 23.12 32.79
C GLU A 62 27.85 22.72 32.13
N LYS A 63 26.80 23.41 32.48
CA LYS A 63 25.51 23.23 31.78
C LYS A 63 25.70 23.75 30.37
N GLU A 64 25.82 22.83 29.41
CA GLU A 64 25.74 23.19 27.98
C GLU A 64 24.55 24.14 27.78
N SER A 65 24.81 25.28 27.14
CA SER A 65 23.73 26.21 26.82
C SER A 65 22.69 25.53 25.91
N PRO A 66 21.42 25.92 25.95
CA PRO A 66 20.40 25.39 25.05
C PRO A 66 20.81 25.47 23.57
N GLU A 67 21.64 26.47 23.22
CA GLU A 67 22.21 26.64 21.89
C GLU A 67 23.29 25.59 21.57
N ALA A 68 24.16 25.26 22.54
CA ALA A 68 25.17 24.23 22.38
C ALA A 68 24.56 22.82 22.21
N ILE A 69 23.49 22.51 22.98
CA ILE A 69 22.73 21.27 22.83
C ILE A 69 22.07 21.21 21.45
N ARG A 70 21.47 22.32 21.00
CA ARG A 70 20.87 22.45 19.68
C ARG A 70 21.90 22.27 18.57
N GLN A 71 23.07 22.84 18.73
CA GLN A 71 24.19 22.74 17.80
C GLN A 71 24.67 21.28 17.67
N ARG A 72 24.91 20.61 18.79
CA ARG A 72 25.31 19.18 18.82
C ARG A 72 24.32 18.28 18.13
N ILE A 73 23.01 18.54 18.30
CA ILE A 73 21.96 17.77 17.63
C ILE A 73 22.01 18.00 16.11
N LEU A 74 22.25 19.22 15.67
CA LEU A 74 22.36 19.53 14.24
C LEU A 74 23.60 18.91 13.59
N ASP A 75 24.72 18.90 14.28
CA ASP A 75 25.95 18.26 13.81
C ASP A 75 25.78 16.73 13.72
N GLN A 76 25.14 16.11 14.69
CA GLN A 76 24.80 14.68 14.66
C GLN A 76 23.82 14.33 13.53
N GLU A 77 22.83 15.20 13.24
CA GLU A 77 21.95 14.99 12.08
C GLU A 77 22.72 15.13 10.75
N ALA A 78 23.67 16.03 10.66
CA ALA A 78 24.49 16.21 9.46
C ALA A 78 25.43 15.03 9.22
N GLU A 79 26.08 14.50 10.25
CA GLU A 79 26.90 13.28 10.17
C GLU A 79 26.07 12.05 9.82
N PHE A 80 24.89 11.89 10.41
CA PHE A 80 23.97 10.81 10.09
C PHE A 80 23.51 10.86 8.62
N ARG A 81 23.20 12.04 8.08
CA ARG A 81 22.87 12.22 6.66
C ARG A 81 24.05 11.92 5.74
N ALA A 82 25.27 12.30 6.13
CA ALA A 82 26.49 11.99 5.39
C ALA A 82 26.81 10.49 5.40
N SER A 83 26.50 9.78 6.49
CA SER A 83 26.68 8.33 6.62
C SER A 83 25.61 7.52 5.87
N GLN A 84 24.46 8.10 5.57
CA GLN A 84 23.42 7.50 4.71
C GLN A 84 23.78 7.60 3.21
N LYS A 85 25.04 7.38 2.83
CA LYS A 85 25.30 6.93 1.44
C LYS A 85 24.46 5.68 1.23
N PRO A 86 23.68 5.59 0.14
CA PRO A 86 22.88 4.41 -0.13
C PRO A 86 23.83 3.22 -0.34
N THR A 87 24.15 2.52 0.72
CA THR A 87 24.70 1.20 0.64
C THR A 87 23.57 0.28 0.19
N THR A 88 23.22 0.41 -1.08
CA THR A 88 22.35 -0.52 -1.80
C THR A 88 23.09 -1.83 -1.97
N ASN A 89 23.31 -2.55 -0.90
CA ASN A 89 23.67 -3.96 -0.95
C ASN A 89 22.39 -4.78 -1.02
N LEU A 90 21.81 -4.85 -2.21
CA LEU A 90 20.77 -5.83 -2.55
C LEU A 90 21.28 -7.29 -2.44
N ALA A 91 22.58 -7.50 -2.38
CA ALA A 91 23.17 -8.75 -1.91
C ALA A 91 22.68 -9.14 -0.50
N SER A 92 22.18 -8.19 0.30
CA SER A 92 21.56 -8.49 1.59
C SER A 92 20.13 -9.04 1.48
N PHE A 93 19.44 -8.88 0.36
CA PHE A 93 18.10 -9.45 0.15
C PHE A 93 18.19 -10.93 -0.31
N TRP A 94 19.25 -11.29 -1.04
CA TRP A 94 19.48 -12.70 -1.47
C TRP A 94 20.63 -13.38 -0.76
N SER A 95 21.57 -12.66 -0.19
CA SER A 95 22.35 -13.24 0.88
C SER A 95 21.41 -13.30 2.08
N TRP A 96 20.84 -14.45 2.33
CA TRP A 96 20.77 -14.91 3.69
C TRP A 96 22.20 -14.92 4.25
N LYS A 97 22.84 -13.75 4.37
CA LYS A 97 23.88 -13.59 5.34
C LYS A 97 23.22 -14.10 6.59
N LYS A 98 23.75 -15.22 7.10
CA LYS A 98 23.55 -15.62 8.48
C LYS A 98 23.58 -14.32 9.25
N SER A 99 22.42 -13.78 9.61
CA SER A 99 22.27 -12.75 10.63
C SER A 99 23.25 -13.22 11.69
N GLU A 100 24.16 -12.36 12.14
CA GLU A 100 25.04 -12.64 13.27
C GLU A 100 24.22 -13.48 14.19
N SER A 101 24.66 -14.71 14.48
CA SER A 101 23.79 -15.76 14.99
C SER A 101 23.20 -15.24 16.30
N ARG A 102 21.98 -14.69 16.20
CA ARG A 102 21.25 -14.16 17.36
C ARG A 102 21.10 -15.34 18.28
N ARG A 103 21.88 -15.35 19.36
CA ARG A 103 21.77 -16.43 20.33
C ARG A 103 20.35 -16.36 20.91
N PRO A 104 19.68 -17.48 21.06
CA PRO A 104 18.32 -17.50 21.62
C PRO A 104 18.21 -16.77 22.97
N GLU A 105 19.30 -16.78 23.73
CA GLU A 105 19.43 -16.22 25.07
C GLU A 105 19.64 -14.69 25.08
N ASP A 106 20.01 -14.08 23.93
CA ASP A 106 20.26 -12.65 23.84
C ASP A 106 18.95 -11.86 24.00
N ILE A 107 19.05 -10.69 24.63
CA ILE A 107 17.90 -9.79 24.85
C ILE A 107 17.43 -9.25 23.50
N ALA A 108 16.17 -9.51 23.18
CA ALA A 108 15.50 -9.02 21.97
C ALA A 108 14.91 -7.62 22.13
N THR A 109 14.82 -7.12 23.35
CA THR A 109 14.23 -5.82 23.68
C THR A 109 15.06 -4.70 23.06
N GLN A 110 14.45 -3.92 22.16
CA GLN A 110 15.12 -2.79 21.52
C GLN A 110 15.15 -1.57 22.45
N PRO A 111 16.25 -0.76 22.43
CA PRO A 111 16.28 0.53 23.09
C PRO A 111 15.11 1.42 22.64
N SER A 112 14.53 2.18 23.55
CA SER A 112 13.35 3.00 23.29
C SER A 112 13.34 4.25 24.15
N VAL A 113 12.43 5.18 23.84
CA VAL A 113 12.11 6.38 24.66
C VAL A 113 11.79 6.02 26.11
N PHE A 114 11.28 4.83 26.35
CA PHE A 114 10.89 4.36 27.69
C PHE A 114 12.09 4.02 28.58
N ASP A 115 13.28 3.91 28.01
CA ASP A 115 14.53 3.65 28.77
C ASP A 115 15.12 4.96 29.35
N ASN A 116 14.58 6.13 28.95
CA ASN A 116 14.98 7.42 29.51
C ASN A 116 13.93 7.91 30.54
N PRO A 117 14.29 8.02 31.85
CA PRO A 117 13.33 8.39 32.90
C PRO A 117 12.70 9.79 32.69
N GLU A 118 13.40 10.70 32.04
CA GLU A 118 12.90 12.06 31.79
C GLU A 118 11.84 12.11 30.68
N LEU A 119 11.92 11.19 29.73
CA LEU A 119 11.08 11.17 28.54
C LEU A 119 9.95 10.14 28.60
N ALA A 120 10.15 9.05 29.33
CA ALA A 120 9.16 7.99 29.48
C ALA A 120 7.75 8.48 29.89
N PRO A 121 7.59 9.47 30.80
CA PRO A 121 6.27 9.97 31.20
C PRO A 121 5.47 10.59 30.04
N TYR A 122 6.15 11.22 29.06
CA TYR A 122 5.47 11.92 27.94
C TYR A 122 4.97 10.98 26.84
N PHE A 123 5.47 9.74 26.82
CA PHE A 123 5.15 8.76 25.79
C PHE A 123 4.32 7.59 26.31
N GLN A 124 3.88 7.64 27.56
CA GLN A 124 3.04 6.59 28.12
C GLN A 124 1.74 6.46 27.33
N PRO A 125 1.25 5.22 27.14
CA PRO A 125 -0.01 4.97 26.48
C PRO A 125 -1.16 5.70 27.16
N THR A 126 -2.03 6.31 26.35
CA THR A 126 -3.23 7.00 26.84
C THR A 126 -4.17 6.02 27.55
N GLU A 127 -5.08 6.54 28.39
CA GLU A 127 -6.10 5.70 29.05
C GLU A 127 -7.02 4.98 28.07
N ARG A 128 -7.17 5.55 26.86
CA ARG A 128 -7.98 4.97 25.78
C ARG A 128 -7.29 3.84 25.04
N TYR A 129 -6.00 3.60 25.29
CA TYR A 129 -5.27 2.52 24.63
C TYR A 129 -5.72 1.16 25.15
N GLU A 130 -6.30 0.35 24.30
CA GLU A 130 -6.94 -0.93 24.64
C GLU A 130 -5.98 -1.92 25.29
N ASN A 131 -4.69 -1.87 24.96
CA ASN A 131 -3.68 -2.80 25.45
C ASN A 131 -2.86 -2.24 26.63
N ARG A 132 -3.25 -1.09 27.23
CA ARG A 132 -2.51 -0.40 28.28
C ARG A 132 -2.20 -1.29 29.50
N HIS A 133 -3.11 -2.19 29.85
CA HIS A 133 -2.98 -3.11 31.00
C HIS A 133 -1.81 -4.11 30.85
N ARG A 134 -1.26 -4.29 29.66
CA ARG A 134 -0.09 -5.13 29.36
C ARG A 134 1.18 -4.32 29.07
N PHE A 135 1.10 -3.00 29.09
CA PHE A 135 2.27 -2.14 28.90
C PHE A 135 3.12 -2.12 30.17
N ASP A 136 4.40 -2.45 30.02
CA ASP A 136 5.41 -2.42 31.07
C ASP A 136 6.75 -1.96 30.46
N PRO A 137 7.17 -0.71 30.68
CA PRO A 137 8.40 -0.17 30.09
C PRO A 137 9.68 -0.87 30.57
N SER A 138 9.65 -1.50 31.75
CA SER A 138 10.80 -2.22 32.32
C SER A 138 10.94 -3.66 31.81
N PHE A 139 9.89 -4.16 31.14
CA PHE A 139 9.83 -5.55 30.70
C PHE A 139 10.83 -5.86 29.60
N LYS A 140 11.63 -6.91 29.78
CA LYS A 140 12.63 -7.42 28.83
C LYS A 140 12.31 -8.85 28.45
N TRP A 141 12.65 -9.24 27.22
CA TRP A 141 12.47 -10.58 26.67
C TRP A 141 13.62 -10.95 25.76
N THR A 142 13.74 -12.23 25.47
CA THR A 142 14.79 -12.84 24.68
C THR A 142 14.33 -13.15 23.24
N TRP A 143 15.28 -13.45 22.35
CA TRP A 143 14.96 -13.92 20.99
C TRP A 143 14.28 -15.28 21.00
N ALA A 144 14.56 -16.14 21.98
CA ALA A 144 13.87 -17.42 22.15
C ALA A 144 12.35 -17.25 22.33
N GLU A 145 11.90 -16.14 22.93
CA GLU A 145 10.50 -15.82 23.16
C GLU A 145 9.88 -15.06 21.98
N GLU A 146 10.62 -14.11 21.37
CA GLU A 146 10.10 -13.27 20.29
C GLU A 146 9.94 -14.04 18.96
N ILE A 147 10.89 -14.90 18.57
CA ILE A 147 10.86 -15.61 17.29
C ILE A 147 9.65 -16.55 17.14
N PRO A 148 9.31 -17.43 18.11
CA PRO A 148 8.12 -18.26 18.03
C PRO A 148 6.83 -17.43 17.98
N LEU A 149 6.81 -16.30 18.70
CA LEU A 149 5.68 -15.38 18.71
C LEU A 149 5.47 -14.74 17.34
N ILE A 150 6.52 -14.28 16.67
CA ILE A 150 6.44 -13.72 15.31
C ILE A 150 5.90 -14.79 14.34
N ARG A 151 6.41 -16.02 14.38
CA ARG A 151 5.90 -17.13 13.54
C ARG A 151 4.41 -17.39 13.78
N LYS A 152 3.98 -17.34 15.03
CA LYS A 152 2.57 -17.51 15.41
C LYS A 152 1.69 -16.41 14.82
N ILE A 153 2.17 -15.15 14.82
CA ILE A 153 1.47 -14.01 14.22
C ILE A 153 1.46 -14.15 12.69
N ASP A 154 2.58 -14.54 12.08
CA ASP A 154 2.66 -14.75 10.63
C ASP A 154 1.59 -15.76 10.16
N TRP A 155 1.40 -16.88 10.88
CA TRP A 155 0.34 -17.83 10.57
C TRP A 155 -1.08 -17.30 10.84
N LYS A 156 -1.26 -16.52 11.90
CA LYS A 156 -2.59 -16.04 12.30
C LYS A 156 -3.03 -14.80 11.53
N VAL A 157 -2.12 -13.91 11.19
CA VAL A 157 -2.43 -12.61 10.58
C VAL A 157 -1.98 -12.57 9.12
N THR A 158 -0.71 -12.85 8.81
CA THR A 158 -0.20 -12.72 7.44
C THR A 158 -0.81 -13.78 6.51
N ALA A 159 -0.84 -15.05 6.90
CA ALA A 159 -1.42 -16.09 6.06
C ALA A 159 -2.92 -15.87 5.85
N TRP A 160 -3.66 -15.46 6.90
CA TRP A 160 -5.05 -15.06 6.77
C TRP A 160 -5.23 -13.88 5.79
N SER A 161 -4.41 -12.83 5.91
CA SER A 161 -4.47 -11.66 5.02
C SER A 161 -4.26 -12.05 3.55
N CYS A 162 -3.33 -12.99 3.29
CA CYS A 162 -3.11 -13.52 1.93
C CYS A 162 -4.34 -14.25 1.39
N VAL A 163 -5.00 -15.09 2.22
CA VAL A 163 -6.23 -15.80 1.83
C VAL A 163 -7.38 -14.83 1.61
N ALA A 164 -7.51 -13.80 2.45
CA ALA A 164 -8.55 -12.78 2.31
C ALA A 164 -8.36 -11.94 1.02
N PHE A 165 -7.11 -11.62 0.67
CA PHE A 165 -6.82 -10.91 -0.57
C PHE A 165 -7.04 -11.79 -1.81
N PHE A 166 -6.67 -13.07 -1.72
CA PHE A 166 -7.01 -14.04 -2.76
C PHE A 166 -8.52 -14.08 -3.01
N ALA A 167 -9.37 -14.14 -1.96
CA ALA A 167 -10.81 -14.11 -2.10
C ALA A 167 -11.32 -12.82 -2.75
N LEU A 168 -10.78 -11.66 -2.39
CA LEU A 168 -11.12 -10.38 -3.01
C LEU A 168 -10.86 -10.39 -4.51
N ASP A 169 -9.68 -10.86 -4.90
CA ASP A 169 -9.21 -10.76 -6.29
C ASP A 169 -9.81 -11.83 -7.17
N LEU A 170 -10.14 -12.99 -6.60
CA LEU A 170 -10.90 -14.04 -7.28
C LEU A 170 -12.25 -13.51 -7.79
N ASP A 171 -13.02 -12.83 -6.93
CA ASP A 171 -14.32 -12.22 -7.28
C ASP A 171 -14.20 -11.03 -8.27
N ARG A 172 -12.99 -10.48 -8.47
CA ARG A 172 -12.72 -9.44 -9.47
C ARG A 172 -12.38 -10.02 -10.84
N SER A 173 -11.60 -11.10 -10.85
CA SER A 173 -11.07 -11.71 -12.07
C SER A 173 -12.08 -12.60 -12.77
N ASN A 174 -13.07 -13.16 -12.06
CA ASN A 174 -14.04 -14.13 -12.56
C ASN A 174 -14.83 -13.66 -13.79
N ILE A 175 -15.11 -12.38 -13.92
CA ILE A 175 -15.81 -11.82 -15.10
C ILE A 175 -15.00 -11.98 -16.39
N SER A 176 -13.65 -11.90 -16.31
CA SER A 176 -12.78 -12.13 -17.45
C SER A 176 -12.86 -13.61 -17.90
N GLN A 177 -12.96 -14.51 -16.93
CA GLN A 177 -13.10 -15.94 -17.21
C GLN A 177 -14.50 -16.29 -17.74
N ALA A 178 -15.55 -15.65 -17.20
CA ALA A 178 -16.93 -15.83 -17.68
C ALA A 178 -17.08 -15.45 -19.16
N ASN A 179 -16.32 -14.46 -19.65
CA ASN A 179 -16.34 -14.07 -21.07
C ASN A 179 -15.90 -15.20 -22.02
N THR A 180 -15.19 -16.22 -21.53
CA THR A 180 -14.83 -17.39 -22.35
C THR A 180 -16.03 -18.33 -22.59
N ASP A 181 -17.07 -18.24 -21.78
CA ASP A 181 -18.25 -19.08 -21.82
C ASP A 181 -19.50 -18.33 -22.35
N ASN A 182 -19.31 -17.44 -23.31
CA ASN A 182 -20.35 -16.64 -23.98
C ASN A 182 -21.17 -15.70 -23.05
N PHE A 183 -20.61 -15.27 -21.94
CA PHE A 183 -21.28 -14.43 -20.95
C PHE A 183 -21.96 -13.17 -21.54
N LEU A 184 -21.32 -12.50 -22.49
CA LEU A 184 -21.87 -11.29 -23.11
C LEU A 184 -23.06 -11.64 -24.02
N ASP A 185 -22.93 -12.68 -24.83
CA ASP A 185 -23.97 -13.09 -25.78
C ASP A 185 -25.21 -13.64 -25.05
N ASP A 186 -25.01 -14.47 -24.02
CA ASP A 186 -26.09 -15.05 -23.21
C ASP A 186 -26.91 -13.98 -22.46
N LEU A 187 -26.32 -12.84 -22.12
CA LEU A 187 -26.99 -11.71 -21.46
C LEU A 187 -27.43 -10.59 -22.42
N GLY A 188 -27.18 -10.74 -23.73
CA GLY A 188 -27.46 -9.69 -24.72
C GLY A 188 -26.65 -8.40 -24.48
N LEU A 189 -25.44 -8.53 -23.96
CA LEU A 189 -24.53 -7.43 -23.68
C LEU A 189 -23.55 -7.25 -24.84
N ASP A 190 -23.10 -6.00 -25.01
CA ASP A 190 -22.04 -5.70 -25.94
C ASP A 190 -20.72 -5.31 -25.23
N THR A 191 -19.67 -5.07 -26.02
CA THR A 191 -18.37 -4.63 -25.53
C THR A 191 -18.46 -3.31 -24.74
N ASN A 192 -19.36 -2.40 -25.14
CA ASN A 192 -19.52 -1.12 -24.45
C ASN A 192 -20.21 -1.31 -23.10
N ASP A 193 -21.17 -2.24 -23.00
CA ASP A 193 -21.81 -2.60 -21.74
C ASP A 193 -20.82 -3.23 -20.77
N TYR A 194 -19.93 -4.10 -21.26
CA TYR A 194 -18.83 -4.66 -20.48
C TYR A 194 -17.90 -3.57 -19.95
N ASN A 195 -17.48 -2.64 -20.82
CA ASN A 195 -16.64 -1.50 -20.43
C ASN A 195 -17.32 -0.61 -19.40
N LEU A 196 -18.62 -0.35 -19.58
CA LEU A 196 -19.41 0.41 -18.61
C LEU A 196 -19.47 -0.30 -17.27
N GLY A 197 -19.66 -1.63 -17.26
CA GLY A 197 -19.63 -2.44 -16.03
C GLY A 197 -18.29 -2.34 -15.29
N GLN A 198 -17.18 -2.40 -16.00
CA GLN A 198 -15.85 -2.19 -15.42
C GLN A 198 -15.67 -0.77 -14.87
N THR A 199 -16.16 0.23 -15.61
CA THR A 199 -16.12 1.64 -15.19
C THR A 199 -16.94 1.87 -13.92
N VAL A 200 -18.18 1.35 -13.88
CA VAL A 200 -19.08 1.46 -12.72
C VAL A 200 -18.46 0.79 -11.50
N PHE A 201 -17.90 -0.40 -11.66
CA PHE A 201 -17.19 -1.08 -10.57
C PHE A 201 -16.07 -0.22 -9.99
N ARG A 202 -15.19 0.34 -10.84
CA ARG A 202 -14.02 1.13 -10.41
C ARG A 202 -14.42 2.46 -9.76
N ILE A 203 -15.43 3.16 -10.30
CA ILE A 203 -15.96 4.39 -9.69
C ILE A 203 -16.57 4.07 -8.33
N SER A 204 -17.39 3.01 -8.24
CA SER A 204 -18.02 2.61 -6.98
C SER A 204 -16.98 2.21 -5.92
N PHE A 205 -15.93 1.51 -6.34
CA PHE A 205 -14.80 1.15 -5.47
C PHE A 205 -14.08 2.39 -4.92
N LEU A 206 -13.77 3.36 -5.79
CA LEU A 206 -13.09 4.60 -5.41
C LEU A 206 -13.94 5.44 -4.45
N LEU A 207 -15.25 5.57 -4.73
CA LEU A 207 -16.18 6.32 -3.86
C LEU A 207 -16.37 5.66 -2.49
N ALA A 208 -16.28 4.34 -2.41
CA ALA A 208 -16.46 3.59 -1.16
C ALA A 208 -15.21 3.58 -0.27
N GLU A 209 -14.02 3.87 -0.81
CA GLU A 209 -12.75 3.72 -0.08
C GLU A 209 -12.71 4.56 1.20
N LEU A 210 -13.05 5.83 1.15
CA LEU A 210 -13.07 6.71 2.33
C LEU A 210 -14.21 6.38 3.31
N PRO A 211 -15.48 6.21 2.88
CA PRO A 211 -16.56 5.81 3.77
C PRO A 211 -16.30 4.49 4.49
N SER A 212 -15.75 3.50 3.78
CA SER A 212 -15.40 2.20 4.37
C SER A 212 -14.40 2.34 5.50
N GLN A 213 -13.34 3.12 5.32
CA GLN A 213 -12.35 3.37 6.36
C GLN A 213 -12.94 4.06 7.61
N LEU A 214 -13.89 4.99 7.41
CA LEU A 214 -14.59 5.63 8.53
C LEU A 214 -15.44 4.63 9.31
N ILE A 215 -16.13 3.72 8.61
CA ILE A 215 -16.92 2.66 9.22
C ILE A 215 -16.01 1.67 9.96
N SER A 216 -14.93 1.24 9.31
CA SER A 216 -13.92 0.35 9.91
C SER A 216 -13.33 0.93 11.19
N LYS A 217 -13.03 2.23 11.20
CA LYS A 217 -12.55 2.92 12.41
C LYS A 217 -13.60 2.94 13.55
N LYS A 218 -14.89 3.04 13.22
CA LYS A 218 -15.98 3.11 14.22
C LYS A 218 -16.35 1.74 14.79
N ILE A 219 -16.42 0.72 13.93
CA ILE A 219 -16.90 -0.64 14.30
C ILE A 219 -15.75 -1.54 14.75
N GLY A 220 -14.54 -1.29 14.24
CA GLY A 220 -13.37 -2.13 14.34
C GLY A 220 -13.12 -2.94 13.05
N PRO A 221 -11.86 -3.05 12.62
CA PRO A 221 -11.50 -3.80 11.41
C PRO A 221 -11.82 -5.29 11.54
N ASP A 222 -11.75 -5.84 12.74
CA ASP A 222 -12.06 -7.24 13.07
C ASP A 222 -13.51 -7.64 12.76
N ARG A 223 -14.44 -6.71 12.78
CA ARG A 223 -15.86 -6.92 12.42
C ARG A 223 -16.17 -6.44 11.02
N TRP A 224 -15.60 -5.30 10.63
CA TRP A 224 -15.92 -4.67 9.35
C TRP A 224 -15.39 -5.45 8.17
N ILE A 225 -14.12 -5.89 8.20
CA ILE A 225 -13.51 -6.65 7.11
C ILE A 225 -14.28 -7.95 6.82
N PRO A 226 -14.59 -8.83 7.79
CA PRO A 226 -15.40 -10.02 7.53
C PRO A 226 -16.82 -9.70 7.04
N ALA A 227 -17.43 -8.62 7.55
CA ALA A 227 -18.74 -8.18 7.07
C ALA A 227 -18.71 -7.78 5.58
N GLN A 228 -17.70 -7.00 5.17
CA GLN A 228 -17.50 -6.68 3.76
C GLN A 228 -17.33 -7.96 2.92
N MET A 229 -16.47 -8.89 3.38
CA MET A 229 -16.23 -10.15 2.69
C MET A 229 -17.50 -10.95 2.47
N VAL A 230 -18.31 -11.13 3.50
CA VAL A 230 -19.61 -11.84 3.41
C VAL A 230 -20.56 -11.13 2.46
N LEU A 231 -20.66 -9.79 2.56
CA LEU A 231 -21.59 -9.03 1.73
C LEU A 231 -21.21 -9.07 0.25
N TRP A 232 -19.95 -8.85 -0.11
CA TRP A 232 -19.57 -8.91 -1.52
C TRP A 232 -19.65 -10.34 -2.08
N SER A 233 -19.34 -11.37 -1.26
CA SER A 233 -19.45 -12.78 -1.70
C SER A 233 -20.90 -13.16 -2.01
N ILE A 234 -21.87 -12.67 -1.22
CA ILE A 234 -23.29 -12.86 -1.51
C ILE A 234 -23.65 -12.21 -2.85
N VAL A 235 -23.17 -10.99 -3.11
CA VAL A 235 -23.43 -10.29 -4.38
C VAL A 235 -22.71 -11.00 -5.53
N SER A 236 -21.49 -11.52 -5.30
CA SER A 236 -20.74 -12.29 -6.29
C SER A 236 -21.50 -13.59 -6.67
N ALA A 237 -21.97 -14.35 -5.68
CA ALA A 237 -22.80 -15.53 -5.91
C ALA A 237 -24.15 -15.18 -6.59
N ALA A 238 -24.75 -14.03 -6.24
CA ALA A 238 -26.01 -13.58 -6.84
C ALA A 238 -25.90 -13.25 -8.33
N GLN A 239 -24.68 -13.10 -8.87
CA GLN A 239 -24.46 -12.97 -10.32
C GLN A 239 -24.94 -14.24 -11.11
N PHE A 240 -25.15 -15.37 -10.45
CA PHE A 240 -25.81 -16.54 -11.04
C PHE A 240 -27.17 -16.18 -11.67
N TRP A 241 -27.92 -15.25 -11.08
CA TRP A 241 -29.27 -14.86 -11.54
C TRP A 241 -29.29 -13.63 -12.45
N LEU A 242 -28.17 -13.25 -13.06
CA LEU A 242 -28.14 -12.14 -14.02
C LEU A 242 -29.08 -12.39 -15.20
N LYS A 243 -29.82 -11.33 -15.57
CA LYS A 243 -30.82 -11.38 -16.66
C LYS A 243 -30.56 -10.39 -17.80
N GLY A 244 -29.55 -9.53 -17.68
CA GLY A 244 -29.21 -8.54 -18.70
C GLY A 244 -28.51 -7.33 -18.11
N ARG A 245 -28.45 -6.25 -18.87
CA ARG A 245 -27.66 -5.03 -18.62
C ARG A 245 -27.88 -4.42 -17.24
N SER A 246 -29.14 -4.18 -16.85
CA SER A 246 -29.43 -3.48 -15.58
C SER A 246 -28.96 -4.29 -14.36
N SER A 247 -29.21 -5.60 -14.35
CA SER A 247 -28.75 -6.48 -13.26
C SER A 247 -27.23 -6.58 -13.23
N PHE A 248 -26.57 -6.63 -14.40
CA PHE A 248 -25.12 -6.62 -14.52
C PHE A 248 -24.52 -5.36 -13.93
N LEU A 249 -24.98 -4.15 -14.34
CA LEU A 249 -24.45 -2.89 -13.82
C LEU A 249 -24.68 -2.74 -12.31
N ALA A 250 -25.87 -3.18 -11.82
CA ALA A 250 -26.19 -3.12 -10.40
C ALA A 250 -25.24 -4.00 -9.56
N THR A 251 -24.98 -5.25 -10.00
CA THR A 251 -24.04 -6.13 -9.28
C THR A 251 -22.61 -5.60 -9.33
N ARG A 252 -22.16 -5.04 -10.48
CA ARG A 252 -20.84 -4.40 -10.59
C ARG A 252 -20.69 -3.22 -9.65
N ALA A 253 -21.72 -2.36 -9.54
CA ALA A 253 -21.74 -1.24 -8.59
C ALA A 253 -21.66 -1.74 -7.13
N LEU A 254 -22.48 -2.72 -6.76
CA LEU A 254 -22.52 -3.26 -5.40
C LEU A 254 -21.20 -3.94 -5.01
N ILE A 255 -20.61 -4.76 -5.89
CA ILE A 255 -19.31 -5.38 -5.63
C ILE A 255 -18.25 -4.31 -5.44
N GLY A 256 -18.20 -3.28 -6.30
CA GLY A 256 -17.29 -2.16 -6.16
C GLY A 256 -17.42 -1.43 -4.83
N LEU A 257 -18.65 -1.09 -4.42
CA LEU A 257 -18.94 -0.43 -3.14
C LEU A 257 -18.53 -1.27 -1.94
N LEU A 258 -18.81 -2.57 -1.97
CA LEU A 258 -18.54 -3.46 -0.83
C LEU A 258 -17.05 -3.84 -0.71
N GLN A 259 -16.32 -3.87 -1.81
CA GLN A 259 -14.87 -4.16 -1.84
C GLN A 259 -14.01 -2.91 -1.58
N GLY A 260 -14.58 -1.71 -1.73
CA GLY A 260 -13.87 -0.46 -1.48
C GLY A 260 -13.41 -0.35 -0.02
N GLY A 261 -12.14 0.03 0.18
CA GLY A 261 -11.55 0.18 1.51
C GLY A 261 -11.00 -1.09 2.15
N PHE A 262 -11.27 -2.29 1.62
CA PHE A 262 -10.76 -3.54 2.17
C PHE A 262 -9.22 -3.57 2.26
N ILE A 263 -8.53 -3.21 1.18
CA ILE A 263 -7.05 -3.26 1.13
C ILE A 263 -6.42 -2.37 2.20
N PRO A 264 -6.75 -1.06 2.32
CA PRO A 264 -6.19 -0.22 3.36
C PRO A 264 -6.58 -0.67 4.77
N ASP A 265 -7.77 -1.23 4.97
CA ASP A 265 -8.21 -1.75 6.26
C ASP A 265 -7.40 -2.98 6.70
N VAL A 266 -7.07 -3.91 5.77
CA VAL A 266 -6.19 -5.06 6.06
C VAL A 266 -4.76 -4.60 6.35
N ILE A 267 -4.22 -3.64 5.61
CA ILE A 267 -2.88 -3.07 5.87
C ILE A 267 -2.85 -2.43 7.26
N LEU A 268 -3.89 -1.69 7.62
CA LEU A 268 -4.05 -1.11 8.94
C LEU A 268 -4.09 -2.19 10.02
N TYR A 269 -4.89 -3.24 9.83
CA TYR A 269 -4.99 -4.37 10.74
C TYR A 269 -3.64 -5.07 10.94
N MET A 270 -2.91 -5.37 9.86
CA MET A 270 -1.57 -5.95 9.96
C MET A 270 -0.61 -5.07 10.78
N SER A 271 -0.70 -3.75 10.66
CA SER A 271 0.16 -2.81 11.39
C SER A 271 -0.06 -2.83 12.91
N TYR A 272 -1.14 -3.46 13.41
CA TYR A 272 -1.37 -3.65 14.85
C TYR A 272 -0.48 -4.73 15.45
N PHE A 273 -0.04 -5.68 14.64
CA PHE A 273 0.69 -6.86 15.08
C PHE A 273 2.18 -6.84 14.74
N PHE A 274 2.58 -6.00 13.78
CA PHE A 274 3.95 -5.98 13.27
C PHE A 274 4.66 -4.65 13.56
N LYS A 275 5.97 -4.72 13.83
CA LYS A 275 6.85 -3.55 13.89
C LYS A 275 6.92 -2.86 12.53
N GLY A 276 7.27 -1.57 12.51
CA GLY A 276 7.44 -0.80 11.27
C GLY A 276 8.49 -1.39 10.32
N THR A 277 9.50 -2.04 10.86
CA THR A 277 10.56 -2.73 10.09
C THR A 277 10.15 -4.11 9.56
N GLU A 278 9.16 -4.75 10.17
CA GLU A 278 8.67 -6.09 9.82
C GLU A 278 7.53 -6.07 8.81
N LEU A 279 6.72 -5.01 8.84
CA LEU A 279 5.52 -4.87 8.03
C LEU A 279 5.77 -4.91 6.50
N PRO A 280 6.83 -4.26 5.94
CA PRO A 280 7.04 -4.26 4.49
C PRO A 280 7.17 -5.64 3.87
N PHE A 281 7.86 -6.57 4.53
CA PHE A 281 7.99 -7.94 4.05
C PHE A 281 6.63 -8.67 4.00
N ARG A 282 5.79 -8.49 5.04
CA ARG A 282 4.45 -9.09 5.10
C ARG A 282 3.50 -8.49 4.07
N LEU A 283 3.63 -7.20 3.81
CA LEU A 283 2.90 -6.56 2.71
C LEU A 283 3.35 -7.09 1.34
N ALA A 284 4.63 -7.41 1.16
CA ALA A 284 5.08 -8.05 -0.07
C ALA A 284 4.43 -9.43 -0.27
N LEU A 285 4.30 -10.24 0.79
CA LEU A 285 3.57 -11.51 0.73
C LEU A 285 2.07 -11.32 0.44
N PHE A 286 1.47 -10.31 1.04
CA PHE A 286 0.07 -9.92 0.77
C PHE A 286 -0.15 -9.58 -0.72
N TRP A 287 0.72 -8.77 -1.32
CA TRP A 287 0.66 -8.45 -2.76
C TRP A 287 1.01 -9.64 -3.66
N MET A 288 1.85 -10.59 -3.21
CA MET A 288 2.07 -11.83 -3.93
C MET A 288 0.80 -12.69 -4.04
N ALA A 289 -0.08 -12.66 -3.04
CA ALA A 289 -1.35 -13.39 -3.10
C ALA A 289 -2.23 -12.93 -4.27
N ASN A 290 -2.25 -11.63 -4.59
CA ASN A 290 -2.92 -11.10 -5.78
C ASN A 290 -2.36 -11.74 -7.07
N ARG A 291 -1.04 -11.80 -7.25
CA ARG A 291 -0.42 -12.43 -8.42
C ARG A 291 -0.69 -13.94 -8.51
N LEU A 292 -0.80 -14.59 -7.38
CA LEU A 292 -1.16 -16.00 -7.33
C LEU A 292 -2.61 -16.23 -7.80
N THR A 293 -3.52 -15.29 -7.50
CA THR A 293 -4.90 -15.33 -7.99
C THR A 293 -4.96 -15.25 -9.50
N ASP A 294 -4.15 -14.42 -10.15
CA ASP A 294 -4.08 -14.31 -11.62
C ASP A 294 -3.72 -15.64 -12.31
N VAL A 295 -3.07 -16.56 -11.57
CA VAL A 295 -2.73 -17.92 -12.06
C VAL A 295 -3.80 -18.94 -11.68
N ILE A 296 -4.36 -18.86 -10.46
CA ILE A 296 -5.32 -19.85 -9.94
C ILE A 296 -6.71 -19.65 -10.54
N SER A 297 -7.15 -18.40 -10.76
CA SER A 297 -8.50 -18.11 -11.29
C SER A 297 -8.77 -18.79 -12.64
N PRO A 298 -7.87 -18.74 -13.64
CA PRO A 298 -8.06 -19.47 -14.89
C PRO A 298 -8.11 -21.00 -14.71
N LEU A 299 -7.36 -21.56 -13.75
CA LEU A 299 -7.39 -22.99 -13.44
C LEU A 299 -8.74 -23.40 -12.83
N LEU A 300 -9.28 -22.57 -11.93
CA LEU A 300 -10.62 -22.78 -11.37
C LEU A 300 -11.68 -22.69 -12.47
N ALA A 301 -11.61 -21.67 -13.32
CA ALA A 301 -12.52 -21.50 -14.44
C ALA A 301 -12.46 -22.69 -15.41
N TYR A 302 -11.25 -23.20 -15.71
CA TYR A 302 -11.07 -24.41 -16.53
C TYR A 302 -11.89 -25.59 -15.99
N GLY A 303 -11.97 -25.75 -14.67
CA GLY A 303 -12.78 -26.81 -14.05
C GLY A 303 -14.27 -26.48 -13.98
N LEU A 304 -14.61 -25.27 -13.53
CA LEU A 304 -15.98 -24.87 -13.21
C LEU A 304 -16.85 -24.64 -14.46
N LEU A 305 -16.30 -24.13 -15.55
CA LEU A 305 -17.03 -23.89 -16.80
C LEU A 305 -17.46 -25.18 -17.48
N ARG A 306 -16.91 -26.35 -17.11
CA ARG A 306 -17.38 -27.68 -17.57
C ARG A 306 -18.78 -28.01 -17.06
N LEU A 307 -19.30 -27.29 -16.09
CA LEU A 307 -20.67 -27.46 -15.61
C LEU A 307 -21.71 -26.84 -16.55
N ARG A 308 -21.29 -26.28 -17.70
CA ARG A 308 -22.23 -25.80 -18.72
C ARG A 308 -23.23 -26.87 -19.13
N GLY A 309 -24.51 -26.52 -19.07
CA GLY A 309 -25.61 -27.46 -19.34
C GLY A 309 -26.11 -28.23 -18.12
N TYR A 310 -25.40 -28.21 -16.99
CA TYR A 310 -25.89 -28.84 -15.78
C TYR A 310 -27.12 -28.09 -15.27
N HIS A 311 -28.24 -28.79 -15.05
CA HIS A 311 -29.56 -28.20 -14.77
C HIS A 311 -30.05 -27.17 -15.82
N GLY A 312 -29.51 -27.18 -17.03
CA GLY A 312 -29.89 -26.23 -18.08
C GLY A 312 -29.31 -24.83 -17.96
N TYR A 313 -28.34 -24.63 -17.07
CA TYR A 313 -27.70 -23.33 -16.88
C TYR A 313 -26.35 -23.24 -17.60
N GLU A 314 -25.95 -22.01 -17.95
CA GLU A 314 -24.68 -21.67 -18.56
C GLU A 314 -23.52 -21.85 -17.55
N GLY A 315 -22.32 -22.18 -18.06
CA GLY A 315 -21.14 -22.45 -17.20
C GLY A 315 -20.70 -21.26 -16.38
N TRP A 316 -20.77 -20.04 -16.94
CA TRP A 316 -20.41 -18.81 -16.23
C TRP A 316 -21.28 -18.55 -14.99
N ARG A 317 -22.54 -19.03 -14.96
CA ARG A 317 -23.39 -18.93 -13.76
C ARG A 317 -22.83 -19.77 -12.63
N TRP A 318 -22.42 -20.99 -12.93
CA TRP A 318 -21.79 -21.88 -11.96
C TRP A 318 -20.45 -21.35 -11.47
N LEU A 319 -19.67 -20.69 -12.35
CA LEU A 319 -18.43 -20.02 -11.98
C LEU A 319 -18.68 -18.96 -10.90
N PHE A 320 -19.58 -18.00 -11.13
CA PHE A 320 -19.90 -16.96 -10.16
C PHE A 320 -20.48 -17.52 -8.86
N LEU A 321 -21.36 -18.52 -8.94
CA LEU A 321 -21.96 -19.12 -7.75
C LEU A 321 -20.93 -19.83 -6.89
N LEU A 322 -20.10 -20.69 -7.46
CA LEU A 322 -19.18 -21.52 -6.70
C LEU A 322 -17.98 -20.71 -6.17
N GLU A 323 -17.46 -19.78 -6.96
CA GLU A 323 -16.43 -18.84 -6.46
C GLU A 323 -17.00 -17.92 -5.38
N GLY A 324 -18.22 -17.39 -5.55
CA GLY A 324 -18.88 -16.59 -4.53
C GLY A 324 -19.19 -17.38 -3.26
N ILE A 325 -19.51 -18.67 -3.34
CA ILE A 325 -19.65 -19.55 -2.15
C ILE A 325 -18.28 -19.76 -1.48
N LEU A 326 -17.22 -20.00 -2.27
CA LEU A 326 -15.86 -20.16 -1.73
C LEU A 326 -15.43 -18.91 -0.95
N THR A 327 -15.63 -17.72 -1.53
CA THR A 327 -15.27 -16.45 -0.88
C THR A 327 -16.18 -16.15 0.31
N LEU A 328 -17.45 -16.57 0.28
CA LEU A 328 -18.37 -16.50 1.42
C LEU A 328 -17.88 -17.35 2.60
N VAL A 329 -17.43 -18.58 2.34
CA VAL A 329 -16.84 -19.45 3.36
C VAL A 329 -15.59 -18.82 3.96
N ILE A 330 -14.73 -18.22 3.14
CA ILE A 330 -13.55 -17.48 3.62
C ILE A 330 -13.97 -16.26 4.45
N GLY A 331 -15.00 -15.53 4.05
CA GLY A 331 -15.54 -14.38 4.79
C GLY A 331 -16.09 -14.79 6.17
N ILE A 332 -16.87 -15.85 6.23
CA ILE A 332 -17.38 -16.41 7.50
C ILE A 332 -16.22 -16.91 8.37
N TRP A 333 -15.27 -17.64 7.80
CA TRP A 333 -14.06 -18.06 8.52
C TRP A 333 -13.27 -16.88 9.07
N SER A 334 -13.17 -15.79 8.30
CA SER A 334 -12.49 -14.56 8.72
C SER A 334 -13.11 -13.94 9.97
N TYR A 335 -14.44 -14.00 10.11
CA TYR A 335 -15.12 -13.54 11.32
C TYR A 335 -14.68 -14.30 12.58
N PHE A 336 -14.46 -15.61 12.45
CA PHE A 336 -13.96 -16.42 13.55
C PHE A 336 -12.44 -16.29 13.77
N GLN A 337 -11.71 -15.91 12.75
CA GLN A 337 -10.24 -15.83 12.78
C GLN A 337 -9.77 -14.47 13.31
N MET A 338 -10.36 -13.36 12.90
CA MET A 338 -9.92 -12.03 13.29
C MET A 338 -10.09 -11.75 14.78
N VAL A 339 -9.25 -10.85 15.30
CA VAL A 339 -9.26 -10.42 16.72
C VAL A 339 -9.12 -8.89 16.76
N PRO A 340 -9.78 -8.22 17.74
CA PRO A 340 -9.77 -6.76 17.83
C PRO A 340 -8.36 -6.19 18.07
N SER A 341 -7.59 -6.82 18.96
CA SER A 341 -6.26 -6.36 19.36
C SER A 341 -5.38 -7.51 19.86
N PRO A 342 -4.07 -7.31 20.01
CA PRO A 342 -3.17 -8.33 20.55
C PRO A 342 -3.55 -8.89 21.93
N THR A 343 -4.22 -8.10 22.78
CA THR A 343 -4.66 -8.55 24.12
C THR A 343 -6.11 -9.01 24.16
N GLN A 344 -6.89 -8.76 23.11
CA GLN A 344 -8.31 -9.13 23.03
C GLN A 344 -8.50 -10.31 22.08
N THR A 345 -7.79 -11.40 22.33
CA THR A 345 -7.82 -12.58 21.46
C THR A 345 -8.77 -13.67 21.91
N LYS A 346 -9.37 -13.53 23.11
CA LYS A 346 -10.37 -14.46 23.66
C LYS A 346 -11.74 -14.21 23.05
N ALA A 347 -12.45 -15.29 22.70
CA ALA A 347 -13.82 -15.26 22.20
C ALA A 347 -14.59 -16.48 22.72
N PRO A 348 -15.95 -16.53 22.66
CA PRO A 348 -16.72 -17.69 23.11
C PRO A 348 -16.24 -19.01 22.50
N TRP A 349 -15.86 -18.99 21.23
CA TRP A 349 -15.30 -20.13 20.48
C TRP A 349 -13.78 -20.30 20.66
N ARG A 350 -13.08 -19.36 21.30
CA ARG A 350 -11.63 -19.32 21.53
C ARG A 350 -11.31 -18.97 22.97
N LYS A 351 -11.69 -19.82 23.89
CA LYS A 351 -11.57 -19.57 25.35
C LYS A 351 -10.12 -19.29 25.81
N LYS A 352 -9.13 -19.96 25.20
CA LYS A 352 -7.70 -19.79 25.54
C LYS A 352 -7.06 -18.55 24.91
N GLY A 353 -7.71 -17.93 23.91
CA GLY A 353 -7.12 -16.84 23.13
C GLY A 353 -6.00 -17.31 22.18
N TRP A 354 -5.31 -16.36 21.56
CA TRP A 354 -4.13 -16.63 20.73
C TRP A 354 -2.85 -16.65 21.57
N PHE A 355 -2.76 -15.78 22.56
CA PHE A 355 -1.57 -15.50 23.31
C PHE A 355 -1.76 -15.79 24.79
N THR A 356 -0.69 -16.21 25.46
CA THR A 356 -0.57 -16.22 26.91
C THR A 356 -0.37 -14.79 27.41
N GLU A 357 -0.55 -14.55 28.70
CA GLU A 357 -0.34 -13.21 29.29
C GLU A 357 1.09 -12.69 29.09
N HIS A 358 2.06 -13.59 29.11
CA HIS A 358 3.46 -13.27 28.83
C HIS A 358 3.68 -12.86 27.37
N GLU A 359 3.12 -13.63 26.42
CA GLU A 359 3.17 -13.31 24.99
C GLU A 359 2.44 -11.97 24.69
N GLU A 360 1.32 -11.68 25.36
CA GLU A 360 0.62 -10.40 25.25
C GLU A 360 1.49 -9.22 25.69
N LYS A 361 2.23 -9.37 26.81
CA LYS A 361 3.20 -8.36 27.26
C LYS A 361 4.29 -8.13 26.23
N ILE A 362 4.87 -9.20 25.67
CA ILE A 362 5.87 -9.07 24.60
C ILE A 362 5.26 -8.32 23.41
N MET A 363 4.07 -8.70 22.96
CA MET A 363 3.39 -8.08 21.82
C MET A 363 3.19 -6.59 21.98
N VAL A 364 2.68 -6.15 23.12
CA VAL A 364 2.40 -4.75 23.39
C VAL A 364 3.70 -3.94 23.48
N ASN A 365 4.64 -4.43 24.27
CA ASN A 365 5.87 -3.69 24.53
C ASN A 365 6.79 -3.66 23.28
N ARG A 366 6.87 -4.74 22.47
CA ARG A 366 7.68 -4.73 21.24
C ARG A 366 7.17 -3.72 20.20
N ILE A 367 5.86 -3.52 20.11
CA ILE A 367 5.25 -2.58 19.16
C ILE A 367 5.42 -1.14 19.64
N LEU A 368 5.18 -0.87 20.93
CA LEU A 368 5.29 0.46 21.50
C LEU A 368 6.75 0.92 21.60
N ARG A 369 7.69 0.01 21.87
CA ARG A 369 9.12 0.33 21.86
C ARG A 369 9.64 0.65 20.47
N ASP A 370 9.09 0.03 19.41
CA ASP A 370 9.40 0.36 18.02
C ASP A 370 8.76 1.69 17.59
N ASP A 371 7.51 1.93 17.97
CA ASP A 371 6.78 3.14 17.60
C ASP A 371 5.82 3.59 18.72
N PRO A 372 6.27 4.50 19.61
CA PRO A 372 5.42 5.02 20.68
C PRO A 372 4.14 5.71 20.21
N SER A 373 4.09 6.19 18.96
CA SER A 373 2.89 6.81 18.40
C SER A 373 1.73 5.83 18.21
N LYS A 374 2.00 4.53 18.25
CA LYS A 374 0.99 3.46 18.23
C LYS A 374 0.28 3.26 19.57
N SER A 375 0.62 4.04 20.59
CA SER A 375 0.03 3.99 21.93
C SER A 375 -1.43 4.45 22.00
N ASP A 376 -1.96 4.99 20.91
CA ASP A 376 -3.37 5.34 20.77
C ASP A 376 -3.94 4.69 19.50
N MET A 377 -4.50 3.48 19.65
CA MET A 377 -5.12 2.75 18.54
C MET A 377 -6.34 3.46 17.95
N HIS A 378 -6.98 4.36 18.72
CA HIS A 378 -8.09 5.18 18.24
C HIS A 378 -7.64 6.40 17.44
N ASN A 379 -6.37 6.80 17.55
CA ASN A 379 -5.85 8.03 16.95
C ASN A 379 -5.15 7.81 15.60
N ARG A 380 -5.42 6.71 14.92
CA ARG A 380 -4.96 6.52 13.54
C ARG A 380 -5.80 7.42 12.65
N GLN A 381 -5.30 8.64 12.47
CA GLN A 381 -5.96 9.69 11.72
C GLN A 381 -6.20 9.20 10.29
N ALA A 382 -7.46 9.06 9.95
CA ALA A 382 -7.90 8.99 8.56
C ALA A 382 -7.32 10.19 7.79
N ILE A 383 -7.07 10.01 6.51
CA ILE A 383 -6.65 11.08 5.61
C ILE A 383 -7.68 12.20 5.72
N THR A 384 -7.26 13.38 6.20
CA THR A 384 -8.14 14.55 6.28
C THR A 384 -8.20 15.25 4.92
N PHE A 385 -9.34 15.82 4.56
CA PHE A 385 -9.49 16.59 3.32
C PHE A 385 -8.45 17.71 3.20
N LYS A 386 -8.07 18.35 4.31
CA LYS A 386 -7.03 19.38 4.34
C LYS A 386 -5.68 18.82 3.90
N LEU A 387 -5.28 17.65 4.43
CA LEU A 387 -4.01 17.02 4.09
C LEU A 387 -4.00 16.52 2.64
N LEU A 388 -5.15 16.04 2.16
CA LEU A 388 -5.35 15.68 0.75
C LEU A 388 -5.13 16.90 -0.15
N TRP A 389 -5.73 18.05 0.20
CA TRP A 389 -5.59 19.29 -0.54
C TRP A 389 -4.15 19.83 -0.53
N GLU A 390 -3.50 19.85 0.62
CA GLU A 390 -2.09 20.25 0.75
C GLU A 390 -1.16 19.37 -0.12
N SER A 391 -1.42 18.06 -0.20
CA SER A 391 -0.65 17.14 -1.04
C SER A 391 -0.98 17.26 -2.53
N LEU A 392 -2.23 17.60 -2.88
CA LEU A 392 -2.62 17.95 -4.25
C LEU A 392 -1.92 19.23 -4.73
N CYS A 393 -1.66 20.18 -3.84
CA CYS A 393 -0.95 21.41 -4.13
C CYS A 393 0.58 21.24 -4.17
N ASP A 394 1.12 20.03 -3.96
CA ASP A 394 2.54 19.73 -4.13
C ASP A 394 2.86 19.42 -5.61
N PHE A 395 3.07 20.47 -6.39
CA PHE A 395 3.33 20.38 -7.84
C PHE A 395 4.58 19.55 -8.19
N ASP A 396 5.53 19.42 -7.27
CA ASP A 396 6.72 18.59 -7.49
C ASP A 396 6.39 17.09 -7.60
N LEU A 397 5.21 16.64 -7.12
CA LEU A 397 4.74 15.26 -7.24
C LEU A 397 3.81 15.01 -8.45
N TRP A 398 3.28 16.04 -9.08
CA TRP A 398 2.40 15.91 -10.24
C TRP A 398 2.97 15.10 -11.40
N PRO A 399 4.26 15.22 -11.73
CA PRO A 399 4.85 14.40 -12.77
C PRO A 399 4.71 12.89 -12.50
N ILE A 400 4.81 12.46 -11.23
CA ILE A 400 4.63 11.04 -10.86
C ILE A 400 3.15 10.63 -10.94
N TYR A 401 2.23 11.51 -10.55
CA TYR A 401 0.79 11.24 -10.69
C TYR A 401 0.39 11.11 -12.17
N LEU A 402 0.95 11.95 -13.05
CA LEU A 402 0.74 11.84 -14.50
C LEU A 402 1.26 10.51 -15.05
N ILE A 403 2.44 10.05 -14.60
CA ILE A 403 2.92 8.72 -14.92
C ILE A 403 1.94 7.67 -14.43
N GLY A 404 1.48 7.73 -13.17
CA GLY A 404 0.49 6.80 -12.61
C GLY A 404 -0.81 6.75 -13.41
N LEU A 405 -1.23 7.90 -13.98
CA LEU A 405 -2.41 8.00 -14.82
C LEU A 405 -2.25 7.30 -16.18
N THR A 406 -1.04 7.16 -16.73
CA THR A 406 -0.87 6.78 -18.15
C THR A 406 -0.04 5.53 -18.37
N PHE A 407 0.82 5.11 -17.41
CA PHE A 407 1.89 4.12 -17.63
C PHE A 407 1.39 2.75 -18.08
N SER A 408 0.27 2.26 -17.55
CA SER A 408 -0.27 0.92 -17.85
C SER A 408 -1.39 0.91 -18.89
N MET A 409 -1.82 2.08 -19.40
CA MET A 409 -2.86 2.15 -20.43
C MET A 409 -2.56 1.29 -21.67
N PRO A 410 -1.31 1.19 -22.19
CA PRO A 410 -1.05 0.37 -23.36
C PRO A 410 -1.28 -1.13 -23.16
N ALA A 411 -1.16 -1.62 -21.92
CA ALA A 411 -1.40 -3.03 -21.59
C ALA A 411 -2.85 -3.29 -21.13
N GLY A 412 -3.55 -2.27 -20.60
CA GLY A 412 -4.85 -2.40 -19.96
C GLY A 412 -5.92 -3.07 -20.83
N PRO A 413 -6.24 -2.54 -22.03
CA PRO A 413 -7.25 -3.14 -22.89
C PRO A 413 -6.90 -4.58 -23.34
N PRO A 414 -5.67 -4.87 -23.83
CA PRO A 414 -5.29 -6.25 -24.16
C PRO A 414 -5.42 -7.23 -22.98
N ASP A 415 -5.08 -6.81 -21.77
CA ASP A 415 -5.22 -7.64 -20.55
C ASP A 415 -6.69 -7.89 -20.20
N GLN A 416 -7.51 -6.83 -20.20
CA GLN A 416 -8.95 -6.91 -19.91
C GLN A 416 -9.70 -7.83 -20.88
N TYR A 417 -9.28 -7.87 -22.13
CA TYR A 417 -9.92 -8.65 -23.20
C TYR A 417 -9.18 -9.94 -23.55
N LEU A 418 -8.13 -10.33 -22.80
CA LEU A 418 -7.27 -11.46 -23.13
C LEU A 418 -8.07 -12.73 -23.43
N THR A 419 -8.89 -13.16 -22.51
CA THR A 419 -9.68 -14.41 -22.64
C THR A 419 -10.69 -14.34 -23.79
N LEU A 420 -11.35 -13.20 -23.96
CA LEU A 420 -12.26 -12.97 -25.07
C LEU A 420 -11.52 -12.97 -26.43
N THR A 421 -10.35 -12.34 -26.49
CA THR A 421 -9.50 -12.35 -27.69
C THR A 421 -9.08 -13.78 -28.05
N LEU A 422 -8.67 -14.59 -27.07
CA LEU A 422 -8.33 -15.99 -27.30
C LEU A 422 -9.52 -16.80 -27.86
N ARG A 423 -10.72 -16.56 -27.33
CA ARG A 423 -11.96 -17.15 -27.89
C ARG A 423 -12.20 -16.73 -29.34
N GLN A 424 -12.03 -15.46 -29.66
CA GLN A 424 -12.20 -14.93 -31.04
C GLN A 424 -11.16 -15.49 -32.01
N LEU A 425 -9.96 -15.82 -31.52
CA LEU A 425 -8.92 -16.49 -32.30
C LEU A 425 -9.23 -17.98 -32.55
N GLY A 426 -10.35 -18.50 -32.04
CA GLY A 426 -10.81 -19.87 -32.27
C GLY A 426 -10.24 -20.90 -31.29
N PHE A 427 -9.70 -20.47 -30.15
CA PHE A 427 -9.41 -21.39 -29.05
C PHE A 427 -10.71 -21.73 -28.31
N ASP A 428 -10.79 -22.91 -27.74
CA ASP A 428 -11.98 -23.29 -26.97
C ASP A 428 -11.99 -22.57 -25.60
N THR A 429 -13.06 -22.74 -24.82
CA THR A 429 -13.23 -22.13 -23.51
C THR A 429 -12.12 -22.55 -22.55
N PHE A 430 -11.73 -23.80 -22.59
CA PHE A 430 -10.77 -24.37 -21.65
C PHE A 430 -9.35 -23.96 -22.00
N ASP A 431 -8.99 -24.06 -23.29
CA ASP A 431 -7.67 -23.60 -23.78
C ASP A 431 -7.48 -22.10 -23.54
N SER A 432 -8.52 -21.30 -23.77
CA SER A 432 -8.44 -19.83 -23.54
C SER A 432 -8.09 -19.47 -22.09
N ASN A 433 -8.62 -20.22 -21.13
CA ASN A 433 -8.27 -20.02 -19.72
C ASN A 433 -6.83 -20.46 -19.41
N LEU A 434 -6.39 -21.62 -19.89
CA LEU A 434 -5.03 -22.11 -19.67
C LEU A 434 -3.97 -21.23 -20.37
N LEU A 435 -4.26 -20.78 -21.60
CA LEU A 435 -3.37 -19.93 -22.37
C LEU A 435 -3.20 -18.52 -21.79
N SER A 436 -4.05 -18.09 -20.86
CA SER A 436 -3.86 -16.84 -20.14
C SER A 436 -2.80 -16.92 -19.04
N ILE A 437 -2.41 -18.10 -18.58
CA ILE A 437 -1.49 -18.29 -17.44
C ILE A 437 -0.03 -17.92 -17.78
N PRO A 438 0.56 -18.31 -18.93
CA PRO A 438 1.97 -18.04 -19.22
C PRO A 438 2.36 -16.57 -19.16
N CYS A 439 1.50 -15.68 -19.68
CA CYS A 439 1.79 -14.23 -19.64
C CYS A 439 1.79 -13.68 -18.22
N GLN A 440 0.92 -14.17 -17.33
CA GLN A 440 0.86 -13.71 -15.93
C GLN A 440 2.11 -14.15 -15.14
N ILE A 441 2.56 -15.39 -15.35
CA ILE A 441 3.81 -15.88 -14.72
C ILE A 441 5.01 -15.05 -15.22
N THR A 442 5.12 -14.86 -16.54
CA THR A 442 6.24 -14.12 -17.13
C THR A 442 6.21 -12.65 -16.73
N CYS A 443 5.03 -12.00 -16.67
CA CYS A 443 4.84 -10.65 -16.16
C CYS A 443 5.31 -10.53 -14.71
N THR A 444 5.02 -11.50 -13.87
CA THR A 444 5.46 -11.52 -12.46
C THR A 444 6.98 -11.59 -12.35
N ILE A 445 7.61 -12.47 -13.12
CA ILE A 445 9.08 -12.60 -13.15
C ILE A 445 9.73 -11.31 -13.65
N SER A 446 9.22 -10.74 -14.75
CA SER A 446 9.75 -9.52 -15.34
C SER A 446 9.55 -8.29 -14.43
N MET A 447 8.44 -8.23 -13.68
CA MET A 447 8.19 -7.20 -12.65
C MET A 447 9.23 -7.26 -11.52
N LEU A 448 9.52 -8.45 -11.01
CA LEU A 448 10.54 -8.62 -9.96
C LEU A 448 11.93 -8.23 -10.47
N LEU A 449 12.26 -8.63 -11.70
CA LEU A 449 13.54 -8.31 -12.32
C LEU A 449 13.72 -6.80 -12.51
N ILE A 450 12.72 -6.09 -13.07
CA ILE A 450 12.83 -4.65 -13.31
C ILE A 450 12.86 -3.86 -12.00
N THR A 451 12.12 -4.30 -10.99
CA THR A 451 12.15 -3.68 -9.64
C THR A 451 13.54 -3.83 -9.03
N TYR A 452 14.13 -5.03 -9.11
CA TYR A 452 15.51 -5.28 -8.68
C TYR A 452 16.53 -4.41 -9.40
N LEU A 453 16.45 -4.34 -10.73
CA LEU A 453 17.34 -3.51 -11.55
C LEU A 453 17.18 -2.02 -11.23
N SER A 454 15.97 -1.54 -11.02
CA SER A 454 15.68 -0.16 -10.64
C SER A 454 16.38 0.25 -9.33
N GLU A 455 16.33 -0.62 -8.32
CA GLU A 455 17.00 -0.37 -7.04
C GLU A 455 18.53 -0.42 -7.19
N LYS A 456 19.04 -1.43 -7.89
CA LYS A 456 20.50 -1.60 -8.11
C LYS A 456 21.12 -0.44 -8.90
N LEU A 457 20.44 0.02 -9.95
CA LEU A 457 20.93 1.10 -10.82
C LEU A 457 20.54 2.49 -10.28
N ASN A 458 19.65 2.57 -9.29
CA ASN A 458 19.07 3.81 -8.77
C ASN A 458 18.48 4.72 -9.88
N GLN A 459 17.85 4.11 -10.91
CA GLN A 459 17.35 4.77 -12.11
C GLN A 459 15.88 4.39 -12.36
N ARG A 460 14.95 5.15 -11.77
CA ARG A 460 13.51 4.81 -11.81
C ARG A 460 12.87 5.20 -13.13
N ALA A 461 13.16 6.41 -13.61
CA ALA A 461 12.59 6.89 -14.86
C ALA A 461 13.00 6.02 -16.06
N PHE A 462 14.29 5.63 -16.15
CA PHE A 462 14.73 4.75 -17.23
C PHE A 462 14.11 3.36 -17.19
N MET A 463 13.86 2.82 -15.99
CA MET A 463 13.15 1.54 -15.88
C MET A 463 11.69 1.67 -16.36
N GLY A 464 11.06 2.83 -16.15
CA GLY A 464 9.76 3.14 -16.75
C GLY A 464 9.80 3.19 -18.28
N VAL A 465 10.86 3.76 -18.85
CA VAL A 465 11.07 3.73 -20.31
C VAL A 465 11.23 2.30 -20.83
N VAL A 466 11.97 1.43 -20.13
CA VAL A 466 12.14 0.01 -20.53
C VAL A 466 10.78 -0.68 -20.65
N MET A 467 9.84 -0.46 -19.72
CA MET A 467 8.48 -0.99 -19.83
C MET A 467 7.78 -0.53 -21.12
N GLN A 468 7.86 0.77 -21.44
CA GLN A 468 7.20 1.30 -22.64
C GLN A 468 7.87 0.85 -23.94
N VAL A 469 9.20 0.72 -23.94
CA VAL A 469 9.97 0.16 -25.07
C VAL A 469 9.63 -1.33 -25.29
N TRP A 470 9.27 -2.07 -24.25
CA TRP A 470 8.72 -3.42 -24.39
C TRP A 470 7.32 -3.40 -25.00
N LEU A 471 6.43 -2.56 -24.49
CA LEU A 471 5.02 -2.50 -24.91
C LEU A 471 4.85 -1.98 -26.34
N LEU A 472 5.58 -0.93 -26.73
CA LEU A 472 5.39 -0.25 -28.00
C LEU A 472 5.52 -1.18 -29.23
N PRO A 473 6.59 -1.96 -29.42
CA PRO A 473 6.71 -2.86 -30.57
C PRO A 473 5.65 -3.97 -30.54
N CYS A 474 5.23 -4.43 -29.35
CA CYS A 474 4.20 -5.45 -29.23
C CYS A 474 2.82 -4.91 -29.66
N VAL A 475 2.48 -3.66 -29.27
CA VAL A 475 1.23 -3.01 -29.70
C VAL A 475 1.27 -2.70 -31.21
N VAL A 476 2.43 -2.30 -31.75
CA VAL A 476 2.61 -2.12 -33.20
C VAL A 476 2.42 -3.45 -33.94
N ALA A 477 3.01 -4.54 -33.43
CA ALA A 477 2.81 -5.87 -34.00
C ALA A 477 1.33 -6.28 -33.97
N LEU A 478 0.62 -6.01 -32.87
CA LEU A 478 -0.82 -6.27 -32.76
C LEU A 478 -1.64 -5.43 -33.75
N TYR A 479 -1.25 -4.17 -33.97
CA TYR A 479 -1.91 -3.29 -34.95
C TYR A 479 -1.69 -3.73 -36.40
N LEU A 480 -0.50 -4.24 -36.73
CA LEU A 480 -0.11 -4.66 -38.08
C LEU A 480 -0.49 -6.13 -38.38
N LEU A 481 -1.00 -6.85 -37.39
CA LEU A 481 -1.33 -8.27 -37.56
C LEU A 481 -2.40 -8.43 -38.66
N PRO A 482 -2.13 -9.24 -39.71
CA PRO A 482 -3.12 -9.52 -40.75
C PRO A 482 -4.34 -10.27 -40.19
N ALA A 483 -5.51 -10.05 -40.78
CA ALA A 483 -6.74 -10.74 -40.36
C ALA A 483 -6.69 -12.27 -40.57
N ASP A 484 -5.87 -12.73 -41.52
CA ASP A 484 -5.63 -14.15 -41.83
C ASP A 484 -4.42 -14.74 -41.07
N ALA A 485 -3.84 -13.99 -40.12
CA ALA A 485 -2.72 -14.47 -39.33
C ALA A 485 -3.07 -15.76 -38.56
N SER A 486 -2.09 -16.64 -38.43
CA SER A 486 -2.25 -17.83 -37.60
C SER A 486 -2.65 -17.46 -36.17
N ARG A 487 -3.65 -18.18 -35.61
CA ARG A 487 -4.09 -18.02 -34.22
C ARG A 487 -2.91 -18.09 -33.22
N TRP A 488 -1.90 -18.91 -33.50
CA TRP A 488 -0.72 -19.05 -32.67
C TRP A 488 0.22 -17.83 -32.75
N ALA A 489 0.31 -17.19 -33.93
CA ALA A 489 1.06 -15.93 -34.08
C ALA A 489 0.39 -14.79 -33.30
N ALA A 490 -0.93 -14.67 -33.41
CA ALA A 490 -1.69 -13.70 -32.63
C ALA A 490 -1.55 -13.94 -31.12
N TYR A 491 -1.65 -15.20 -30.68
CA TYR A 491 -1.42 -15.59 -29.28
C TYR A 491 -0.01 -15.22 -28.80
N ALA A 492 1.02 -15.50 -29.59
CA ALA A 492 2.40 -15.16 -29.23
C ALA A 492 2.58 -13.66 -29.04
N VAL A 493 2.03 -12.84 -29.94
CA VAL A 493 2.11 -11.36 -29.83
C VAL A 493 1.44 -10.87 -28.55
N VAL A 494 0.21 -11.33 -28.26
CA VAL A 494 -0.53 -10.92 -27.05
C VAL A 494 0.19 -11.41 -25.78
N THR A 495 0.69 -12.64 -25.78
CA THR A 495 1.42 -13.21 -24.64
C THR A 495 2.69 -12.43 -24.34
N VAL A 496 3.49 -12.08 -25.36
CA VAL A 496 4.71 -11.27 -25.20
C VAL A 496 4.35 -9.85 -24.74
N LEU A 497 3.28 -9.25 -25.29
CA LEU A 497 2.78 -7.96 -24.87
C LEU A 497 2.46 -7.96 -23.38
N LEU A 498 1.68 -8.93 -22.90
CA LEU A 498 1.24 -9.02 -21.49
C LEU A 498 2.31 -9.55 -20.52
N SER A 499 3.42 -10.05 -21.05
CA SER A 499 4.63 -10.40 -20.25
C SER A 499 5.49 -9.18 -19.88
N TYR A 500 4.98 -7.98 -20.04
CA TYR A 500 5.72 -6.73 -19.84
C TYR A 500 6.25 -6.57 -18.40
N PRO A 501 7.42 -5.92 -18.22
CA PRO A 501 7.98 -5.66 -16.90
C PRO A 501 7.20 -4.54 -16.20
N SER A 502 6.21 -4.89 -15.40
CA SER A 502 5.36 -3.92 -14.71
C SER A 502 6.16 -3.07 -13.71
N THR A 503 6.05 -1.75 -13.85
CA THR A 503 6.77 -0.78 -13.00
C THR A 503 5.94 -0.21 -11.85
N HIS A 504 4.74 -0.73 -11.62
CA HIS A 504 3.82 -0.20 -10.60
C HIS A 504 4.45 -0.13 -9.20
N ALA A 505 5.01 -1.24 -8.71
CA ALA A 505 5.63 -1.30 -7.38
C ALA A 505 6.78 -0.30 -7.21
N MET A 506 7.62 -0.16 -8.26
CA MET A 506 8.71 0.81 -8.32
C MET A 506 8.17 2.26 -8.24
N GLN A 507 7.09 2.56 -8.94
CA GLN A 507 6.50 3.91 -8.97
C GLN A 507 5.86 4.30 -7.64
N VAL A 508 5.20 3.37 -6.95
CA VAL A 508 4.71 3.57 -5.57
C VAL A 508 5.87 3.93 -4.64
N GLY A 509 6.97 3.19 -4.72
CA GLY A 509 8.20 3.47 -3.98
C GLY A 509 8.82 4.82 -4.35
N TRP A 510 8.80 5.18 -5.64
CA TRP A 510 9.29 6.48 -6.13
C TRP A 510 8.45 7.65 -5.60
N CYS A 511 7.13 7.55 -5.67
CA CYS A 511 6.20 8.52 -5.10
C CYS A 511 6.43 8.70 -3.59
N SER A 512 6.51 7.60 -2.85
CA SER A 512 6.76 7.58 -1.41
C SER A 512 8.09 8.28 -1.05
N ARG A 513 9.16 8.02 -1.80
CA ARG A 513 10.49 8.60 -1.56
C ARG A 513 10.51 10.11 -1.83
N ASN A 514 9.83 10.56 -2.88
CA ASN A 514 9.79 11.97 -3.25
C ASN A 514 8.84 12.81 -2.36
N SER A 515 7.98 12.17 -1.57
CA SER A 515 7.10 12.84 -0.59
C SER A 515 7.80 13.25 0.71
N ASN A 516 8.97 12.75 0.99
CA ASN A 516 9.89 13.01 2.10
C ASN A 516 9.35 12.80 3.53
N THR A 517 8.14 13.24 3.93
CA THR A 517 7.64 13.05 5.31
C THR A 517 6.71 11.83 5.40
N VAL A 518 6.66 11.17 6.56
CA VAL A 518 5.80 9.99 6.77
C VAL A 518 4.32 10.31 6.51
N ARG A 519 3.87 11.49 6.95
CA ARG A 519 2.48 11.92 6.80
C ARG A 519 2.11 12.23 5.35
N THR A 520 2.97 12.93 4.62
CA THR A 520 2.76 13.21 3.19
C THR A 520 2.92 11.96 2.32
N ARG A 521 3.76 11.00 2.71
CA ARG A 521 3.90 9.71 2.00
C ARG A 521 2.59 8.96 1.88
N THR A 522 1.82 8.86 2.97
CA THR A 522 0.53 8.15 2.97
C THR A 522 -0.45 8.80 2.01
N VAL A 523 -0.53 10.14 2.05
CA VAL A 523 -1.45 10.89 1.18
C VAL A 523 -1.02 10.84 -0.28
N SER A 524 0.29 11.02 -0.54
CA SER A 524 0.82 10.96 -1.91
C SER A 524 0.66 9.57 -2.52
N ALA A 525 0.84 8.50 -1.72
CA ALA A 525 0.58 7.15 -2.17
C ALA A 525 -0.91 6.94 -2.52
N ALA A 526 -1.83 7.49 -1.71
CA ALA A 526 -3.26 7.45 -2.00
C ALA A 526 -3.59 8.20 -3.30
N LEU A 527 -3.07 9.41 -3.49
CA LEU A 527 -3.26 10.19 -4.73
C LEU A 527 -2.70 9.47 -5.96
N TYR A 528 -1.53 8.86 -5.83
CA TYR A 528 -0.96 8.03 -6.89
C TYR A 528 -1.88 6.84 -7.22
N ASN A 529 -2.41 6.13 -6.21
CA ASN A 529 -3.36 5.05 -6.42
C ASN A 529 -4.65 5.52 -7.08
N MET A 530 -5.17 6.70 -6.71
CA MET A 530 -6.32 7.32 -7.38
C MET A 530 -6.03 7.59 -8.87
N ALA A 531 -4.83 8.06 -9.21
CA ALA A 531 -4.41 8.25 -10.60
C ALA A 531 -4.37 6.91 -11.35
N VAL A 532 -3.87 5.83 -10.74
CA VAL A 532 -3.85 4.47 -11.31
C VAL A 532 -5.28 3.90 -11.48
N GLN A 533 -6.19 4.16 -10.55
CA GLN A 533 -7.59 3.75 -10.73
C GLN A 533 -8.25 4.53 -11.88
N THR A 534 -7.95 5.82 -12.02
CA THR A 534 -8.42 6.65 -13.14
C THR A 534 -7.84 6.15 -14.47
N ASN A 535 -6.56 5.77 -14.51
CA ASN A 535 -5.95 5.08 -15.66
C ASN A 535 -6.80 3.87 -16.07
N SER A 536 -7.15 3.03 -15.11
CA SER A 536 -7.92 1.81 -15.36
C SER A 536 -9.34 2.09 -15.86
N ILE A 537 -9.98 3.20 -15.42
CA ILE A 537 -11.29 3.65 -15.95
C ILE A 537 -11.15 4.08 -17.41
N ILE A 538 -10.13 4.87 -17.74
CA ILE A 538 -9.90 5.35 -19.10
C ILE A 538 -9.57 4.17 -20.02
N SER A 539 -8.63 3.31 -19.62
CA SER A 539 -8.16 2.20 -20.44
C SER A 539 -9.26 1.18 -20.75
N SER A 540 -10.18 0.94 -19.81
CA SER A 540 -11.34 0.05 -20.02
C SER A 540 -12.26 0.49 -21.17
N ASN A 541 -12.20 1.77 -21.59
CA ASN A 541 -13.05 2.33 -22.63
C ASN A 541 -12.32 2.58 -23.97
N ILE A 542 -11.07 2.16 -24.12
CA ILE A 542 -10.30 2.34 -25.37
C ILE A 542 -10.78 1.37 -26.45
N TYR A 543 -11.00 0.09 -26.09
CA TYR A 543 -11.57 -0.89 -27.02
C TYR A 543 -13.09 -0.78 -27.02
N ARG A 544 -13.65 -0.60 -28.20
CA ARG A 544 -15.09 -0.37 -28.37
C ARG A 544 -15.70 -1.36 -29.37
N ARG A 545 -17.03 -1.53 -29.29
CA ARG A 545 -17.76 -2.45 -30.15
C ARG A 545 -17.56 -2.20 -31.64
N ASP A 546 -17.56 -0.93 -32.03
CA ASP A 546 -17.46 -0.48 -33.43
C ASP A 546 -16.05 -0.67 -34.04
N ASP A 547 -15.06 -1.12 -33.25
CA ASP A 547 -13.67 -1.38 -33.65
C ASP A 547 -13.33 -2.89 -33.62
N ARG A 548 -14.32 -3.76 -33.30
CA ARG A 548 -14.14 -5.22 -33.30
C ARG A 548 -14.03 -5.79 -34.72
N PRO A 549 -13.34 -6.94 -34.93
CA PRO A 549 -12.61 -7.73 -33.90
C PRO A 549 -11.17 -7.29 -33.70
N GLU A 550 -10.59 -6.48 -34.57
CA GLU A 550 -9.16 -6.19 -34.64
C GLU A 550 -8.73 -5.01 -33.75
N TYR A 551 -9.69 -4.21 -33.27
CA TYR A 551 -9.49 -3.02 -32.43
C TYR A 551 -8.41 -2.05 -32.98
N ARG A 552 -8.39 -1.81 -34.30
CA ARG A 552 -7.35 -1.02 -34.99
C ARG A 552 -7.26 0.43 -34.48
N ARG A 553 -8.41 1.09 -34.22
CA ARG A 553 -8.42 2.44 -33.65
C ARG A 553 -7.91 2.44 -32.22
N GLY A 554 -8.32 1.44 -31.44
CA GLY A 554 -7.85 1.24 -30.07
C GLY A 554 -6.33 1.04 -30.05
N ASN A 555 -5.81 0.13 -30.87
CA ASN A 555 -4.37 -0.15 -30.94
C ASN A 555 -3.55 1.07 -31.39
N ARG A 556 -4.08 1.89 -32.33
CA ARG A 556 -3.45 3.16 -32.71
C ARG A 556 -3.37 4.14 -31.54
N ALA A 557 -4.43 4.24 -30.73
CA ALA A 557 -4.42 5.06 -29.52
C ALA A 557 -3.38 4.54 -28.51
N LEU A 558 -3.28 3.21 -28.32
CA LEU A 558 -2.29 2.60 -27.42
C LEU A 558 -0.84 2.86 -27.87
N ILE A 559 -0.56 2.83 -29.19
CA ILE A 559 0.75 3.21 -29.76
C ILE A 559 1.07 4.67 -29.40
N GLY A 560 0.11 5.58 -29.60
CA GLY A 560 0.27 6.99 -29.25
C GLY A 560 0.55 7.19 -27.76
N ILE A 561 -0.20 6.50 -26.88
CA ILE A 561 -0.03 6.57 -25.42
C ILE A 561 1.33 5.99 -24.99
N ALA A 562 1.75 4.85 -25.55
CA ALA A 562 3.05 4.25 -25.23
C ALA A 562 4.21 5.18 -25.63
N SER A 563 4.12 5.79 -26.83
CA SER A 563 5.10 6.78 -27.31
C SER A 563 5.12 8.03 -26.41
N MET A 564 3.95 8.55 -26.05
CA MET A 564 3.80 9.66 -25.10
C MET A 564 4.42 9.32 -23.74
N ASN A 565 4.23 8.11 -23.24
CA ASN A 565 4.78 7.69 -21.94
C ASN A 565 6.31 7.68 -21.95
N ILE A 566 6.96 7.24 -23.06
CA ILE A 566 8.42 7.32 -23.19
C ILE A 566 8.88 8.77 -23.00
N VAL A 567 8.22 9.69 -23.68
CA VAL A 567 8.53 11.14 -23.57
C VAL A 567 8.27 11.63 -22.14
N ASN A 568 7.14 11.25 -21.54
CA ASN A 568 6.80 11.63 -20.15
C ASN A 568 7.86 11.19 -19.15
N TYR A 569 8.33 9.94 -19.21
CA TYR A 569 9.37 9.47 -18.30
C TYR A 569 10.68 10.25 -18.46
N LEU A 570 11.06 10.57 -19.70
CA LEU A 570 12.26 11.37 -19.97
C LEU A 570 12.11 12.82 -19.47
N LEU A 571 10.94 13.43 -19.67
CA LEU A 571 10.63 14.77 -19.17
C LEU A 571 10.62 14.82 -17.65
N VAL A 572 10.03 13.82 -17.00
CA VAL A 572 10.01 13.71 -15.51
C VAL A 572 11.44 13.57 -14.98
N LYS A 573 12.29 12.77 -15.65
CA LYS A 573 13.70 12.68 -15.29
C LYS A 573 14.40 14.03 -15.45
N ALA A 574 14.24 14.69 -16.58
CA ALA A 574 14.82 16.00 -16.85
C ALA A 574 14.37 17.04 -15.81
N TYR A 575 13.06 17.03 -15.46
CA TYR A 575 12.49 17.90 -14.43
C TYR A 575 13.15 17.71 -13.06
N TYR A 576 13.26 16.46 -12.57
CA TYR A 576 13.88 16.22 -11.27
C TYR A 576 15.38 16.47 -11.24
N VAL A 577 16.10 16.18 -12.33
CA VAL A 577 17.51 16.54 -12.46
C VAL A 577 17.68 18.06 -12.43
N TRP A 578 16.85 18.80 -13.17
CA TRP A 578 16.86 20.27 -13.16
C TRP A 578 16.53 20.84 -11.77
N ARG A 579 15.48 20.29 -11.09
CA ARG A 579 15.11 20.71 -9.74
C ARG A 579 16.22 20.47 -8.73
N ASN A 580 16.86 19.30 -8.80
CA ASN A 580 17.99 18.97 -7.94
C ASN A 580 19.17 19.92 -8.18
N LYS A 581 19.54 20.15 -9.45
CA LYS A 581 20.62 21.08 -9.81
C LYS A 581 20.37 22.49 -9.31
N LYS A 582 19.15 23.01 -9.48
CA LYS A 582 18.77 24.35 -8.96
C LYS A 582 18.89 24.43 -7.45
N ARG A 583 18.55 23.35 -6.73
CA ARG A 583 18.69 23.28 -5.27
C ARG A 583 20.16 23.16 -4.85
N ASP A 584 20.97 22.38 -5.57
CA ASP A 584 22.40 22.29 -5.36
C ASP A 584 23.05 23.66 -5.50
N GLU A 585 22.76 24.40 -6.56
CA GLU A 585 23.27 25.75 -6.77
C GLU A 585 22.89 26.73 -5.64
N THR A 586 21.68 26.64 -5.13
CA THR A 586 21.23 27.46 -4.00
C THR A 586 21.91 27.04 -2.70
N TRP A 587 21.96 25.73 -2.43
CA TRP A 587 22.53 25.16 -1.23
C TRP A 587 24.05 25.39 -1.13
N ASP A 588 24.77 25.27 -2.25
CA ASP A 588 26.22 25.39 -2.29
C ASP A 588 26.69 26.86 -2.21
N ARG A 589 25.82 27.82 -2.56
CA ARG A 589 26.09 29.25 -2.35
C ARG A 589 25.96 29.68 -0.87
N MET A 590 25.25 28.91 -0.04
CA MET A 590 25.06 29.20 1.37
C MET A 590 26.31 28.82 2.15
N SER A 591 26.74 29.73 3.04
CA SER A 591 27.78 29.45 4.04
C SER A 591 27.33 28.33 5.01
N GLN A 592 28.24 27.70 5.71
CA GLN A 592 27.87 26.68 6.70
C GLN A 592 26.93 27.23 7.79
N GLU A 593 27.13 28.47 8.19
CA GLU A 593 26.28 29.12 9.18
C GLU A 593 24.87 29.38 8.66
N GLU A 594 24.72 29.85 7.43
CA GLU A 594 23.43 30.02 6.77
C GLU A 594 22.69 28.69 6.58
N ARG A 595 23.39 27.60 6.20
CA ARG A 595 22.81 26.25 6.12
C ARG A 595 22.28 25.78 7.48
N ARG A 596 23.05 26.00 8.55
CA ARG A 596 22.64 25.68 9.92
C ARG A 596 21.42 26.49 10.36
N ASN A 597 21.44 27.79 10.10
CA ASN A 597 20.32 28.67 10.42
C ASN A 597 19.05 28.25 9.62
N TYR A 598 19.18 27.97 8.31
CA TYR A 598 18.06 27.47 7.51
C TYR A 598 17.49 26.17 8.08
N LEU A 599 18.32 25.18 8.40
CA LEU A 599 17.87 23.91 8.99
C LEU A 599 17.17 24.09 10.34
N ALA A 600 17.57 25.09 11.11
CA ALA A 600 17.02 25.40 12.42
C ALA A 600 15.71 26.19 12.37
N THR A 601 15.55 27.09 11.41
CA THR A 601 14.45 28.07 11.35
C THR A 601 13.42 27.79 10.25
N THR A 602 13.74 26.90 9.28
CA THR A 602 12.88 26.68 8.13
C THR A 602 11.51 26.15 8.53
N THR A 603 10.48 26.76 7.97
CA THR A 603 9.08 26.29 8.02
C THR A 603 8.75 25.37 6.84
N ASP A 604 9.66 25.24 5.87
CA ASP A 604 9.48 24.38 4.71
C ASP A 604 9.39 22.92 5.13
N LYS A 605 8.40 22.20 4.59
CA LYS A 605 8.13 20.79 4.92
C LYS A 605 8.27 19.90 3.70
N GLY A 606 8.73 18.69 3.94
CA GLY A 606 8.74 17.64 2.94
C GLY A 606 9.61 17.96 1.72
N SER A 607 9.04 17.79 0.54
CA SER A 607 9.68 18.01 -0.75
C SER A 607 10.07 19.47 -1.00
N LYS A 608 9.58 20.44 -0.23
CA LYS A 608 9.89 21.88 -0.39
C LYS A 608 11.23 22.31 0.20
N ARG A 609 11.80 21.51 1.10
CA ARG A 609 13.07 21.82 1.77
C ARG A 609 14.23 21.91 0.78
N LEU A 610 15.14 22.86 0.97
CA LEU A 610 16.33 23.05 0.12
C LEU A 610 17.34 21.91 0.21
N ASP A 611 17.40 21.21 1.34
CA ASP A 611 18.30 20.07 1.56
C ASP A 611 17.75 18.75 0.96
N PHE A 612 16.51 18.74 0.48
CA PHE A 612 15.88 17.56 -0.11
C PHE A 612 16.30 17.36 -1.59
N ARG A 613 16.59 16.11 -1.97
CA ARG A 613 16.89 15.73 -3.36
C ARG A 613 15.88 14.69 -3.84
N PHE A 614 15.29 14.98 -4.99
CA PHE A 614 14.36 14.06 -5.63
C PHE A 614 15.08 12.85 -6.20
N ALA A 615 14.51 11.68 -5.96
CA ALA A 615 14.89 10.47 -6.70
C ALA A 615 14.35 10.56 -8.15
N HIS A 616 15.13 10.06 -9.15
CA HIS A 616 14.77 10.15 -10.56
C HIS A 616 15.18 8.93 -11.39
#